data_2cbaf3431e5cf8b3f27477eb652f43ae
#
_entry.id   2cbaf3431e5cf8b3f27477eb652f43ae
#
_cell.length_a   1.000
_cell.length_b   1.000
_cell.length_c   1.000
_cell.angle_alpha   90.00
_cell.angle_beta   90.00
_cell.angle_gamma   90.00
#
_symmetry.space_group_name_H-M   'P 1'
#
loop_
_entity.id
_entity.type
_entity.pdbx_description
1 polymer ?
#
loop_
_entity_poly.entity_id
_entity_poly.type
_entity_poly.pdbx_seq_one_letter_code
_entity_poly.pdbx_strand_id
1 'polypeptide(L)'
;MTSLNRNARELLAFYRDAGVDALLGDDAVDRFADEFDRPAPKTAASSPAEAFPGEQVPPSPSLARKGGGSSISAPAAIAVAPPSAEAAVMSARAAAKGAESLEALRALLQTFEGCMLRTTATQLVFADGNPKGRIMFVGEAPGRDEDIAGLPFVGRSGKLLDLMMQAIGLDRTQAYIANIVPWRPPGNRTPTPLESAICLPFLLRQIELADPDILVCLGQPSTQTLLGTKEGITRTRGRWFKFDTGRREIRALPTYHPAFLLRSPLQKRLAWRDFLALKKALAG
;
A
#
# COMPACT_ATOMS: atom_id res chain seq x y z
N MET A 1 -46.96 -14.37 11.60
CA MET A 1 -45.70 -13.88 12.24
C MET A 1 -44.59 -14.11 11.27
N THR A 2 -44.27 -13.12 10.27
CA THR A 2 -43.17 -13.74 9.59
C THR A 2 -42.45 -12.95 8.50
N SER A 3 -42.95 -11.93 7.91
CA SER A 3 -42.19 -11.17 6.91
C SER A 3 -41.38 -10.02 7.51
N LEU A 4 -41.87 -9.33 8.50
CA LEU A 4 -41.21 -8.22 9.21
C LEU A 4 -39.95 -8.67 9.98
N ASN A 5 -39.95 -9.88 10.56
CA ASN A 5 -38.81 -10.42 11.30
C ASN A 5 -37.64 -10.88 10.38
N ARG A 6 -37.94 -11.27 9.15
CA ARG A 6 -36.92 -11.66 8.17
C ARG A 6 -36.17 -10.41 7.67
N ASN A 7 -36.91 -9.36 7.30
CA ASN A 7 -36.34 -8.09 6.86
C ASN A 7 -35.47 -7.42 7.93
N ALA A 8 -35.89 -7.47 9.21
CA ALA A 8 -35.09 -6.91 10.30
C ALA A 8 -33.75 -7.67 10.52
N ARG A 9 -33.77 -9.02 10.43
CA ARG A 9 -32.57 -9.84 10.55
C ARG A 9 -31.63 -9.65 9.37
N GLU A 10 -32.11 -9.55 8.17
CA GLU A 10 -31.32 -9.26 6.97
C GLU A 10 -30.72 -7.87 7.02
N LEU A 11 -31.46 -6.88 7.52
CA LEU A 11 -30.98 -5.51 7.72
C LEU A 11 -29.88 -5.45 8.79
N LEU A 12 -30.05 -6.14 9.92
CA LEU A 12 -29.04 -6.23 10.98
C LEU A 12 -27.80 -6.98 10.51
N ALA A 13 -27.96 -8.05 9.73
CA ALA A 13 -26.84 -8.76 9.12
C ALA A 13 -26.07 -7.84 8.16
N PHE A 14 -26.79 -7.08 7.33
CA PHE A 14 -26.19 -6.09 6.43
C PHE A 14 -25.38 -5.01 7.19
N TYR A 15 -25.94 -4.46 8.29
CA TYR A 15 -25.21 -3.47 9.10
C TYR A 15 -24.00 -4.07 9.79
N ARG A 16 -24.09 -5.29 10.33
CA ARG A 16 -22.95 -6.01 10.91
C ARG A 16 -21.88 -6.28 9.87
N ASP A 17 -22.23 -6.75 8.68
CA ASP A 17 -21.30 -7.04 7.59
C ASP A 17 -20.69 -5.74 7.00
N ALA A 18 -21.43 -4.63 7.12
CA ALA A 18 -20.95 -3.29 6.80
C ALA A 18 -20.02 -2.69 7.90
N GLY A 19 -19.77 -3.42 9.01
CA GLY A 19 -18.89 -3.00 10.09
C GLY A 19 -19.53 -2.04 11.09
N VAL A 20 -20.86 -2.05 11.22
CA VAL A 20 -21.57 -1.34 12.28
C VAL A 20 -21.62 -2.28 13.50
N ASP A 21 -20.79 -2.01 14.49
CA ASP A 21 -20.60 -2.84 15.69
C ASP A 21 -21.28 -2.26 16.95
N ALA A 22 -21.93 -1.10 16.82
CA ALA A 22 -22.67 -0.46 17.90
C ALA A 22 -24.05 0.01 17.46
N LEU A 23 -25.07 -0.27 18.27
CA LEU A 23 -26.39 0.35 18.17
C LEU A 23 -26.31 1.73 18.85
N LEU A 24 -26.68 2.78 18.12
CA LEU A 24 -26.89 4.09 18.73
C LEU A 24 -28.24 4.07 19.43
N GLY A 25 -28.28 4.41 20.72
CA GLY A 25 -29.53 4.67 21.43
C GLY A 25 -30.20 5.95 20.92
N ASP A 26 -31.50 6.07 21.16
CA ASP A 26 -32.29 7.25 20.76
C ASP A 26 -31.90 8.52 21.55
N ASP A 27 -31.19 8.36 22.67
CA ASP A 27 -30.69 9.47 23.49
C ASP A 27 -29.26 9.84 23.12
N ALA A 28 -28.99 11.13 22.98
CA ALA A 28 -27.66 11.66 22.76
C ALA A 28 -26.80 11.48 24.02
N VAL A 29 -25.77 10.65 23.94
CA VAL A 29 -24.79 10.47 25.02
C VAL A 29 -23.64 11.44 24.80
N ASP A 30 -23.43 12.37 25.74
CA ASP A 30 -22.28 13.24 25.79
C ASP A 30 -21.04 12.46 26.27
N ARG A 31 -20.26 11.95 25.37
CA ARG A 31 -19.04 11.18 25.68
C ARG A 31 -17.90 12.04 26.23
N PHE A 32 -18.03 13.36 26.26
CA PHE A 32 -17.06 14.27 26.89
C PHE A 32 -17.39 14.51 28.38
N ALA A 33 -18.65 14.28 28.82
CA ALA A 33 -19.04 14.37 30.21
C ALA A 33 -18.58 13.16 31.05
N ASP A 34 -18.31 12.00 30.42
CA ASP A 34 -18.00 10.73 31.08
C ASP A 34 -16.51 10.57 31.49
N GLU A 35 -15.65 11.57 31.28
CA GLU A 35 -14.21 11.45 31.58
C GLU A 35 -13.87 11.49 33.08
N PHE A 36 -14.82 11.85 33.95
CA PHE A 36 -14.59 11.98 35.38
C PHE A 36 -15.11 10.83 36.26
N ASP A 37 -15.84 9.86 35.75
CA ASP A 37 -16.49 8.80 36.54
C ASP A 37 -16.19 7.36 36.05
N ARG A 38 -15.05 7.13 35.43
CA ARG A 38 -14.60 5.77 35.18
C ARG A 38 -13.93 5.21 36.43
N PRO A 39 -14.49 4.15 37.06
CA PRO A 39 -13.77 3.44 38.09
C PRO A 39 -12.46 2.92 37.48
N ALA A 40 -11.34 3.23 38.14
CA ALA A 40 -10.02 2.76 37.72
C ALA A 40 -10.06 1.23 37.50
N PRO A 41 -9.41 0.72 36.46
CA PRO A 41 -9.33 -0.71 36.25
C PRO A 41 -8.71 -1.33 37.52
N LYS A 42 -9.40 -2.29 38.13
CA LYS A 42 -8.88 -3.07 39.25
C LYS A 42 -7.60 -3.74 38.76
N THR A 43 -6.47 -3.20 39.20
CA THR A 43 -5.16 -3.84 39.09
C THR A 43 -5.27 -5.22 39.69
N ALA A 44 -5.13 -6.26 38.90
CA ALA A 44 -4.93 -7.61 39.39
C ALA A 44 -3.72 -7.60 40.33
N ALA A 45 -3.93 -8.09 41.54
CA ALA A 45 -2.92 -8.16 42.58
C ALA A 45 -1.68 -8.87 42.02
N SER A 46 -0.55 -8.16 42.02
CA SER A 46 0.76 -8.72 41.77
C SER A 46 1.13 -9.63 42.92
N SER A 47 1.31 -10.91 42.66
CA SER A 47 1.98 -11.83 43.59
C SER A 47 3.39 -11.34 43.88
N PRO A 48 3.88 -11.49 45.11
CA PRO A 48 5.21 -11.02 45.47
C PRO A 48 6.28 -11.84 44.73
N ALA A 49 7.17 -11.13 44.07
CA ALA A 49 8.36 -11.71 43.45
C ALA A 49 9.29 -12.18 44.60
N GLU A 50 9.58 -13.47 44.61
CA GLU A 50 10.65 -14.03 45.44
C GLU A 50 11.99 -13.48 44.94
N ALA A 51 12.73 -12.86 45.88
CA ALA A 51 14.07 -12.36 45.64
C ALA A 51 15.05 -13.54 45.56
N PHE A 52 15.68 -13.73 44.40
CA PHE A 52 16.85 -14.59 44.31
C PHE A 52 18.10 -13.84 44.79
N PRO A 53 18.97 -14.51 45.58
CA PRO A 53 20.20 -13.89 46.11
C PRO A 53 21.21 -13.68 44.98
N GLY A 54 21.86 -12.52 45.03
CA GLY A 54 22.81 -12.07 44.02
C GLY A 54 24.01 -13.01 43.83
N GLU A 55 24.24 -13.40 42.61
CA GLU A 55 25.45 -14.09 42.19
C GLU A 55 26.43 -13.04 41.64
N GLN A 56 27.53 -12.85 42.35
CA GLN A 56 28.64 -11.98 41.98
C GLN A 56 29.39 -12.62 40.79
N VAL A 57 29.39 -11.96 39.66
CA VAL A 57 30.22 -12.33 38.48
C VAL A 57 31.65 -11.83 38.73
N PRO A 58 32.68 -12.72 38.78
CA PRO A 58 34.06 -12.29 38.95
C PRO A 58 34.60 -11.68 37.62
N PRO A 59 35.55 -10.74 37.70
CA PRO A 59 36.14 -10.12 36.51
C PRO A 59 37.06 -11.12 35.80
N SER A 60 36.89 -11.18 34.46
CA SER A 60 37.73 -11.99 33.59
C SER A 60 39.18 -11.52 33.56
N PRO A 61 40.16 -12.43 33.62
CA PRO A 61 41.56 -12.05 33.60
C PRO A 61 42.02 -11.65 32.18
N SER A 62 42.66 -10.52 32.11
CA SER A 62 43.39 -10.05 30.91
C SER A 62 44.61 -10.95 30.66
N LEU A 63 44.59 -11.70 29.55
CA LEU A 63 45.76 -12.44 29.07
C LEU A 63 46.47 -11.63 27.99
N ALA A 64 47.56 -10.99 28.35
CA ALA A 64 48.55 -10.50 27.43
C ALA A 64 49.26 -11.68 26.78
N ARG A 65 49.10 -11.87 25.47
CA ARG A 65 49.89 -12.80 24.66
C ARG A 65 50.83 -12.04 23.74
N LYS A 66 52.11 -12.02 24.07
CA LYS A 66 53.24 -11.79 23.17
C LYS A 66 53.42 -13.05 22.31
N GLY A 67 53.62 -12.89 21.03
CA GLY A 67 54.10 -13.97 20.16
C GLY A 67 53.75 -13.71 18.71
N GLY A 68 54.76 -13.41 17.90
CA GLY A 68 54.71 -13.14 16.46
C GLY A 68 54.26 -14.38 15.67
N GLY A 69 53.62 -14.12 14.54
CA GLY A 69 53.25 -15.14 13.57
C GLY A 69 52.66 -14.49 12.33
N SER A 70 53.36 -14.60 11.25
CA SER A 70 53.06 -14.28 9.85
C SER A 70 51.63 -13.97 9.53
N SER A 71 51.37 -12.73 9.11
CA SER A 71 50.14 -12.32 8.45
C SER A 71 50.07 -12.92 7.04
N ILE A 72 49.31 -13.97 6.86
CA ILE A 72 48.80 -14.34 5.54
C ILE A 72 47.64 -13.36 5.26
N SER A 73 47.98 -12.37 4.42
CA SER A 73 46.98 -11.42 3.91
C SER A 73 46.00 -12.21 3.02
N ALA A 74 44.82 -12.50 3.54
CA ALA A 74 43.71 -12.90 2.69
C ALA A 74 43.35 -11.75 1.76
N PRO A 75 43.07 -11.98 0.48
CA PRO A 75 42.67 -10.90 -0.43
C PRO A 75 41.38 -10.26 0.14
N ALA A 76 41.46 -8.96 0.41
CA ALA A 76 40.31 -8.17 0.80
C ALA A 76 39.30 -8.26 -0.34
N ALA A 77 38.21 -8.93 -0.10
CA ALA A 77 37.03 -8.82 -0.95
C ALA A 77 36.67 -7.33 -1.02
N ILE A 78 36.77 -6.76 -2.21
CA ILE A 78 36.35 -5.39 -2.47
C ILE A 78 34.84 -5.36 -2.21
N ALA A 79 34.46 -4.93 -1.04
CA ALA A 79 33.06 -4.65 -0.75
C ALA A 79 32.67 -3.48 -1.67
N VAL A 80 31.96 -3.80 -2.75
CA VAL A 80 31.35 -2.78 -3.63
C VAL A 80 30.38 -1.99 -2.76
N ALA A 81 30.71 -0.72 -2.52
CA ALA A 81 29.82 0.17 -1.78
C ALA A 81 28.43 0.17 -2.44
N PRO A 82 27.33 0.15 -1.67
CA PRO A 82 26.01 0.21 -2.25
C PRO A 82 25.89 1.46 -3.15
N PRO A 83 25.23 1.33 -4.32
CA PRO A 83 25.11 2.44 -5.26
C PRO A 83 24.46 3.65 -4.59
N SER A 84 24.88 4.86 -4.95
CA SER A 84 24.24 6.07 -4.44
C SER A 84 22.75 6.08 -4.81
N ALA A 85 21.93 6.79 -4.03
CA ALA A 85 20.48 6.89 -4.28
C ALA A 85 20.18 7.33 -5.73
N GLU A 86 20.96 8.26 -6.27
CA GLU A 86 20.84 8.73 -7.65
C GLU A 86 21.22 7.63 -8.66
N ALA A 87 22.29 6.88 -8.40
CA ALA A 87 22.70 5.78 -9.26
C ALA A 87 21.63 4.69 -9.33
N ALA A 88 20.96 4.37 -8.21
CA ALA A 88 19.86 3.41 -8.17
C ALA A 88 18.66 3.88 -9.02
N VAL A 89 18.28 5.16 -8.93
CA VAL A 89 17.20 5.73 -9.75
C VAL A 89 17.56 5.76 -11.24
N MET A 90 18.80 6.10 -11.57
CA MET A 90 19.28 6.11 -12.98
C MET A 90 19.31 4.70 -13.57
N SER A 91 19.76 3.71 -12.78
CA SER A 91 19.73 2.29 -13.17
C SER A 91 18.30 1.82 -13.43
N ALA A 92 17.35 2.18 -12.54
CA ALA A 92 15.93 1.85 -12.69
C ALA A 92 15.33 2.46 -13.98
N ARG A 93 15.68 3.72 -14.29
CA ARG A 93 15.24 4.39 -15.54
C ARG A 93 15.78 3.69 -16.79
N ALA A 94 17.07 3.34 -16.77
CA ALA A 94 17.68 2.65 -17.90
C ALA A 94 17.06 1.25 -18.11
N ALA A 95 16.88 0.49 -17.03
CA ALA A 95 16.25 -0.83 -17.07
C ALA A 95 14.80 -0.76 -17.56
N ALA A 96 13.98 0.14 -17.01
CA ALA A 96 12.58 0.31 -17.38
C ALA A 96 12.42 0.70 -18.86
N LYS A 97 13.27 1.61 -19.36
CA LYS A 97 13.23 2.05 -20.77
C LYS A 97 13.52 0.92 -21.76
N GLY A 98 14.36 -0.04 -21.38
CA GLY A 98 14.71 -1.21 -22.20
C GLY A 98 13.61 -2.26 -22.33
N ALA A 99 12.54 -2.19 -21.54
CA ALA A 99 11.44 -3.16 -21.61
C ALA A 99 10.51 -2.82 -22.78
N GLU A 100 10.35 -3.73 -23.72
CA GLU A 100 9.47 -3.56 -24.90
C GLU A 100 8.05 -4.07 -24.68
N SER A 101 7.82 -4.87 -23.64
CA SER A 101 6.51 -5.41 -23.26
C SER A 101 6.32 -5.46 -21.76
N LEU A 102 5.08 -5.67 -21.29
CA LEU A 102 4.75 -5.84 -19.87
C LEU A 102 5.40 -7.10 -19.29
N GLU A 103 5.53 -8.16 -20.06
CA GLU A 103 6.20 -9.40 -19.68
C GLU A 103 7.71 -9.17 -19.48
N ALA A 104 8.35 -8.45 -20.42
CA ALA A 104 9.75 -8.07 -20.32
C ALA A 104 9.99 -7.16 -19.09
N LEU A 105 9.10 -6.19 -18.85
CA LEU A 105 9.15 -5.31 -17.69
C LEU A 105 9.03 -6.07 -16.38
N ARG A 106 8.11 -7.05 -16.32
CA ARG A 106 7.95 -7.93 -15.15
C ARG A 106 9.20 -8.77 -14.89
N ALA A 107 9.77 -9.36 -15.94
CA ALA A 107 11.00 -10.15 -15.84
C ALA A 107 12.19 -9.30 -15.33
N LEU A 108 12.33 -8.06 -15.82
CA LEU A 108 13.33 -7.12 -15.33
C LEU A 108 13.15 -6.80 -13.84
N LEU A 109 11.92 -6.54 -13.41
CA LEU A 109 11.63 -6.29 -11.99
C LEU A 109 11.95 -7.47 -11.11
N GLN A 110 11.70 -8.71 -11.55
CA GLN A 110 12.03 -9.92 -10.78
C GLN A 110 13.52 -10.05 -10.46
N THR A 111 14.37 -9.51 -11.31
CA THR A 111 15.85 -9.57 -11.15
C THR A 111 16.47 -8.25 -10.69
N PHE A 112 15.70 -7.16 -10.63
CA PHE A 112 16.21 -5.84 -10.30
C PHE A 112 16.66 -5.74 -8.83
N GLU A 113 17.93 -5.43 -8.61
CA GLU A 113 18.57 -5.38 -7.27
C GLU A 113 18.65 -3.97 -6.68
N GLY A 114 18.24 -2.96 -7.43
CA GLY A 114 18.36 -1.56 -6.99
C GLY A 114 17.40 -1.12 -5.90
N CYS A 115 16.41 -1.95 -5.52
CA CYS A 115 15.45 -1.64 -4.47
C CYS A 115 15.51 -2.68 -3.34
N MET A 116 15.85 -2.23 -2.13
CA MET A 116 15.95 -3.10 -0.95
C MET A 116 14.64 -3.79 -0.56
N LEU A 117 13.49 -3.23 -0.94
CA LEU A 117 12.19 -3.86 -0.66
C LEU A 117 12.04 -5.23 -1.32
N ARG A 118 12.74 -5.48 -2.44
CA ARG A 118 12.75 -6.79 -3.10
C ARG A 118 13.26 -7.90 -2.17
N THR A 119 14.26 -7.60 -1.33
CA THR A 119 14.86 -8.60 -0.42
C THR A 119 14.00 -8.90 0.79
N THR A 120 13.08 -8.01 1.15
CA THR A 120 12.20 -8.13 2.32
C THR A 120 10.79 -8.56 1.99
N ALA A 121 10.37 -8.44 0.74
CA ALA A 121 9.07 -8.91 0.26
C ALA A 121 9.10 -10.41 -0.07
N THR A 122 7.96 -11.08 0.05
CA THR A 122 7.80 -12.50 -0.28
C THR A 122 7.86 -12.70 -1.80
N GLN A 123 7.20 -11.81 -2.54
CA GLN A 123 7.19 -11.85 -4.00
C GLN A 123 6.91 -10.49 -4.65
N LEU A 124 7.12 -10.43 -5.96
CA LEU A 124 6.78 -9.27 -6.78
C LEU A 124 5.26 -9.20 -6.99
N VAL A 125 4.66 -8.09 -6.58
CA VAL A 125 3.24 -7.76 -6.85
C VAL A 125 3.19 -6.82 -8.05
N PHE A 126 3.24 -7.37 -9.27
CA PHE A 126 3.40 -6.57 -10.47
C PHE A 126 2.12 -5.86 -10.89
N ALA A 127 1.09 -6.62 -11.19
CA ALA A 127 -0.23 -6.12 -11.60
C ALA A 127 -1.27 -7.24 -11.58
N ASP A 128 -2.55 -6.83 -11.74
CA ASP A 128 -3.68 -7.73 -11.96
C ASP A 128 -4.70 -7.09 -12.91
N GLY A 129 -5.55 -7.92 -13.50
CA GLY A 129 -6.59 -7.49 -14.41
C GLY A 129 -6.13 -7.44 -15.87
N ASN A 130 -6.82 -6.63 -16.68
CA ASN A 130 -6.63 -6.57 -18.13
C ASN A 130 -5.69 -5.40 -18.51
N PRO A 131 -4.47 -5.69 -18.99
CA PRO A 131 -3.54 -4.63 -19.40
C PRO A 131 -3.99 -3.86 -20.67
N LYS A 132 -4.98 -4.38 -21.40
CA LYS A 132 -5.61 -3.69 -22.56
C LYS A 132 -6.90 -2.94 -22.14
N GLY A 133 -7.21 -2.91 -20.85
CA GLY A 133 -8.36 -2.17 -20.32
C GLY A 133 -8.19 -0.67 -20.50
N ARG A 134 -9.29 0.03 -20.79
CA ARG A 134 -9.30 1.49 -20.96
C ARG A 134 -8.98 2.26 -19.68
N ILE A 135 -8.96 1.58 -18.52
CA ILE A 135 -8.77 2.18 -17.22
C ILE A 135 -7.68 1.46 -16.44
N MET A 136 -6.80 2.24 -15.80
CA MET A 136 -5.77 1.73 -14.89
C MET A 136 -5.91 2.35 -13.51
N PHE A 137 -5.95 1.52 -12.47
CA PHE A 137 -5.94 1.93 -11.07
C PHE A 137 -4.53 1.76 -10.49
N VAL A 138 -4.04 2.79 -9.80
CA VAL A 138 -2.70 2.77 -9.20
C VAL A 138 -2.78 3.12 -7.71
N GLY A 139 -2.37 2.16 -6.86
CA GLY A 139 -2.21 2.35 -5.42
C GLY A 139 -0.79 2.74 -5.02
N GLU A 140 -0.49 2.68 -3.72
CA GLU A 140 0.80 3.02 -3.14
C GLU A 140 1.77 1.83 -3.16
N ALA A 141 1.44 0.78 -2.44
CA ALA A 141 2.27 -0.41 -2.25
C ALA A 141 1.41 -1.61 -1.81
N PRO A 142 1.87 -2.85 -1.98
CA PRO A 142 1.16 -4.03 -1.52
C PRO A 142 1.16 -4.16 0.00
N GLY A 143 0.08 -4.72 0.55
CA GLY A 143 -0.02 -5.18 1.91
C GLY A 143 0.42 -6.65 2.06
N ARG A 144 0.14 -7.25 3.23
CA ARG A 144 0.51 -8.64 3.52
C ARG A 144 -0.19 -9.64 2.60
N ASP A 145 -1.49 -9.48 2.39
CA ASP A 145 -2.28 -10.42 1.60
C ASP A 145 -1.82 -10.40 0.13
N GLU A 146 -1.51 -9.20 -0.38
CA GLU A 146 -0.99 -8.97 -1.71
C GLU A 146 0.42 -9.58 -1.90
N ASP A 147 1.29 -9.44 -0.88
CA ASP A 147 2.64 -10.00 -0.87
C ASP A 147 2.64 -11.54 -0.88
N ILE A 148 1.67 -12.16 -0.20
CA ILE A 148 1.47 -13.61 -0.21
C ILE A 148 0.89 -14.10 -1.54
N ALA A 149 -0.09 -13.37 -2.09
CA ALA A 149 -0.79 -13.75 -3.31
C ALA A 149 -0.01 -13.40 -4.60
N GLY A 150 0.92 -12.44 -4.55
CA GLY A 150 1.61 -11.90 -5.73
C GLY A 150 0.72 -11.03 -6.62
N LEU A 151 -0.46 -10.62 -6.13
CA LEU A 151 -1.46 -9.85 -6.86
C LEU A 151 -1.85 -8.58 -6.08
N PRO A 152 -2.03 -7.42 -6.73
CA PRO A 152 -2.43 -6.20 -6.07
C PRO A 152 -3.91 -6.23 -5.66
N PHE A 153 -4.22 -5.57 -4.54
CA PHE A 153 -5.59 -5.37 -4.08
C PHE A 153 -6.40 -6.66 -3.90
N VAL A 154 -5.86 -7.66 -3.22
CA VAL A 154 -6.57 -8.91 -2.87
C VAL A 154 -7.08 -8.94 -1.44
N GLY A 155 -6.52 -8.13 -0.55
CA GLY A 155 -6.94 -7.99 0.84
C GLY A 155 -8.26 -7.21 0.99
N ARG A 156 -8.59 -6.80 2.24
CA ARG A 156 -9.84 -6.07 2.55
C ARG A 156 -10.03 -4.80 1.72
N SER A 157 -8.97 -4.05 1.48
CA SER A 157 -9.00 -2.85 0.63
C SER A 157 -9.28 -3.17 -0.83
N GLY A 158 -8.75 -4.28 -1.32
CA GLY A 158 -9.00 -4.76 -2.67
C GLY A 158 -10.44 -5.20 -2.89
N LYS A 159 -11.01 -5.95 -1.93
CA LYS A 159 -12.43 -6.32 -1.97
C LYS A 159 -13.35 -5.10 -2.03
N LEU A 160 -12.99 -4.01 -1.31
CA LEU A 160 -13.74 -2.76 -1.43
C LEU A 160 -13.55 -2.13 -2.81
N LEU A 161 -12.34 -2.14 -3.40
CA LEU A 161 -12.11 -1.65 -4.75
C LEU A 161 -12.95 -2.42 -5.77
N ASP A 162 -13.03 -3.75 -5.65
CA ASP A 162 -13.86 -4.59 -6.52
C ASP A 162 -15.33 -4.19 -6.45
N LEU A 163 -15.89 -3.98 -5.24
CA LEU A 163 -17.25 -3.49 -5.06
C LEU A 163 -17.46 -2.09 -5.66
N MET A 164 -16.46 -1.20 -5.52
CA MET A 164 -16.54 0.15 -6.11
C MET A 164 -16.53 0.09 -7.64
N MET A 165 -15.72 -0.78 -8.25
CA MET A 165 -15.72 -1.02 -9.69
C MET A 165 -17.05 -1.62 -10.16
N GLN A 166 -17.54 -2.66 -9.51
CA GLN A 166 -18.82 -3.31 -9.82
C GLN A 166 -20.00 -2.32 -9.79
N ALA A 167 -20.00 -1.39 -8.84
CA ALA A 167 -21.04 -0.37 -8.73
C ALA A 167 -21.15 0.57 -9.93
N ILE A 168 -20.08 0.68 -10.74
CA ILE A 168 -20.08 1.43 -12.00
C ILE A 168 -20.10 0.54 -13.25
N GLY A 169 -20.23 -0.77 -13.08
CA GLY A 169 -20.31 -1.76 -14.17
C GLY A 169 -18.95 -2.20 -14.69
N LEU A 170 -17.90 -2.11 -13.87
CA LEU A 170 -16.56 -2.60 -14.19
C LEU A 170 -16.18 -3.79 -13.29
N ASP A 171 -15.27 -4.61 -13.79
CA ASP A 171 -14.57 -5.63 -13.02
C ASP A 171 -13.08 -5.71 -13.40
N ARG A 172 -12.35 -6.66 -12.85
CA ARG A 172 -10.91 -6.83 -13.12
C ARG A 172 -10.62 -7.24 -14.56
N THR A 173 -11.57 -7.79 -15.32
CA THR A 173 -11.39 -8.13 -16.73
C THR A 173 -11.40 -6.91 -17.65
N GLN A 174 -11.85 -5.76 -17.14
CA GLN A 174 -11.96 -4.49 -17.86
C GLN A 174 -11.02 -3.42 -17.34
N ALA A 175 -10.39 -3.65 -16.19
CA ALA A 175 -9.49 -2.70 -15.54
C ALA A 175 -8.10 -3.31 -15.34
N TYR A 176 -7.07 -2.48 -15.37
CA TYR A 176 -5.71 -2.84 -15.00
C TYR A 176 -5.37 -2.25 -13.65
N ILE A 177 -4.73 -3.00 -12.77
CA ILE A 177 -4.51 -2.60 -11.37
C ILE A 177 -3.04 -2.81 -11.01
N ALA A 178 -2.38 -1.78 -10.48
CA ALA A 178 -1.00 -1.82 -10.04
C ALA A 178 -0.75 -0.92 -8.82
N ASN A 179 0.50 -0.86 -8.36
CA ASN A 179 0.98 0.03 -7.33
C ASN A 179 2.23 0.79 -7.79
N ILE A 180 2.55 1.93 -7.12
CA ILE A 180 3.81 2.66 -7.35
C ILE A 180 4.98 1.76 -7.02
N VAL A 181 4.93 1.10 -5.85
CA VAL A 181 5.95 0.18 -5.37
C VAL A 181 5.42 -1.24 -5.50
N PRO A 182 6.11 -2.14 -6.23
CA PRO A 182 5.62 -3.49 -6.48
C PRO A 182 6.05 -4.50 -5.39
N TRP A 183 6.71 -4.08 -4.34
CA TRP A 183 7.14 -4.90 -3.21
C TRP A 183 6.60 -4.36 -1.90
N ARG A 184 6.23 -5.26 -1.00
CA ARG A 184 5.69 -4.89 0.30
C ARG A 184 6.76 -4.29 1.21
N PRO A 185 6.56 -3.06 1.74
CA PRO A 185 7.42 -2.53 2.79
C PRO A 185 7.26 -3.31 4.11
N PRO A 186 8.34 -3.55 4.87
CA PRO A 186 8.28 -4.22 6.17
C PRO A 186 7.26 -3.58 7.10
N GLY A 187 6.44 -4.42 7.76
CA GLY A 187 5.40 -3.93 8.68
C GLY A 187 4.26 -3.15 8.03
N ASN A 188 4.12 -3.18 6.70
CA ASN A 188 3.16 -2.36 5.93
C ASN A 188 3.36 -0.84 6.16
N ARG A 189 4.59 -0.40 6.44
CA ARG A 189 4.89 1.04 6.51
C ARG A 189 4.72 1.70 5.14
N THR A 190 4.55 3.00 5.13
CA THR A 190 4.64 3.80 3.90
C THR A 190 6.04 3.64 3.28
N PRO A 191 6.14 3.45 1.94
CA PRO A 191 7.42 3.47 1.24
C PRO A 191 8.16 4.80 1.47
N THR A 192 9.47 4.74 1.57
CA THR A 192 10.29 5.97 1.62
C THR A 192 10.24 6.70 0.28
N PRO A 193 10.56 8.02 0.26
CA PRO A 193 10.66 8.76 -0.99
C PRO A 193 11.66 8.13 -1.98
N LEU A 194 12.77 7.57 -1.48
CA LEU A 194 13.76 6.90 -2.31
C LEU A 194 13.23 5.59 -2.91
N GLU A 195 12.55 4.75 -2.11
CA GLU A 195 11.93 3.51 -2.60
C GLU A 195 10.90 3.81 -3.70
N SER A 196 10.07 4.83 -3.50
CA SER A 196 9.13 5.30 -4.51
C SER A 196 9.82 5.83 -5.76
N ALA A 197 10.89 6.62 -5.62
CA ALA A 197 11.65 7.17 -6.73
C ALA A 197 12.37 6.09 -7.57
N ILE A 198 12.86 5.02 -6.94
CA ILE A 198 13.46 3.87 -7.62
C ILE A 198 12.41 3.07 -8.39
N CYS A 199 11.21 2.87 -7.82
CA CYS A 199 10.15 2.06 -8.44
C CYS A 199 9.38 2.82 -9.52
N LEU A 200 9.27 4.14 -9.41
CA LEU A 200 8.47 4.99 -10.31
C LEU A 200 8.80 4.80 -11.81
N PRO A 201 10.05 4.71 -12.27
CA PRO A 201 10.36 4.49 -13.68
C PRO A 201 9.72 3.23 -14.26
N PHE A 202 9.63 2.15 -13.50
CA PHE A 202 8.98 0.92 -13.92
C PHE A 202 7.46 1.08 -14.04
N LEU A 203 6.82 1.78 -13.08
CA LEU A 203 5.40 2.08 -13.16
C LEU A 203 5.08 3.00 -14.36
N LEU A 204 5.88 4.04 -14.60
CA LEU A 204 5.70 4.92 -15.76
C LEU A 204 5.79 4.12 -17.06
N ARG A 205 6.77 3.22 -17.17
CA ARG A 205 6.88 2.32 -18.33
C ARG A 205 5.70 1.36 -18.45
N GLN A 206 5.18 0.87 -17.32
CA GLN A 206 4.01 0.01 -17.27
C GLN A 206 2.75 0.74 -17.77
N ILE A 207 2.56 2.02 -17.37
CA ILE A 207 1.47 2.86 -17.85
C ILE A 207 1.63 3.12 -19.36
N GLU A 208 2.84 3.43 -19.83
CA GLU A 208 3.13 3.65 -21.25
C GLU A 208 2.84 2.42 -22.11
N LEU A 209 3.20 1.21 -21.61
CA LEU A 209 2.97 -0.06 -22.34
C LEU A 209 1.50 -0.49 -22.33
N ALA A 210 0.79 -0.26 -21.23
CA ALA A 210 -0.64 -0.57 -21.09
C ALA A 210 -1.52 0.45 -21.85
N ASP A 211 -1.05 1.70 -21.99
CA ASP A 211 -1.70 2.82 -22.70
C ASP A 211 -3.19 3.00 -22.37
N PRO A 212 -3.60 3.13 -21.10
CA PRO A 212 -4.99 3.31 -20.72
C PRO A 212 -5.53 4.67 -21.17
N ASP A 213 -6.86 4.82 -21.31
CA ASP A 213 -7.52 6.11 -21.57
C ASP A 213 -7.63 6.95 -20.27
N ILE A 214 -7.75 6.27 -19.13
CA ILE A 214 -7.97 6.90 -17.84
C ILE A 214 -7.05 6.25 -16.79
N LEU A 215 -6.33 7.10 -16.05
CA LEU A 215 -5.52 6.71 -14.91
C LEU A 215 -6.24 7.12 -13.61
N VAL A 216 -6.48 6.19 -12.70
CA VAL A 216 -7.08 6.47 -11.38
C VAL A 216 -6.04 6.34 -10.30
N CYS A 217 -5.72 7.47 -9.64
CA CYS A 217 -4.77 7.50 -8.54
C CYS A 217 -5.50 7.24 -7.21
N LEU A 218 -5.21 6.10 -6.57
CA LEU A 218 -5.83 5.68 -5.31
C LEU A 218 -5.05 6.22 -4.11
N GLY A 219 -5.54 7.31 -3.52
CA GLY A 219 -4.99 7.93 -2.31
C GLY A 219 -3.91 8.98 -2.58
N GLN A 220 -3.47 9.60 -1.47
CA GLN A 220 -2.51 10.71 -1.48
C GLN A 220 -1.15 10.34 -2.12
N PRO A 221 -0.47 9.23 -1.72
CA PRO A 221 0.85 8.92 -2.25
C PRO A 221 0.83 8.70 -3.76
N SER A 222 -0.14 7.95 -4.28
CA SER A 222 -0.31 7.72 -5.72
C SER A 222 -0.55 9.03 -6.46
N THR A 223 -1.44 9.89 -5.93
CA THR A 223 -1.75 11.18 -6.53
C THR A 223 -0.52 12.10 -6.61
N GLN A 224 0.23 12.23 -5.50
CA GLN A 224 1.41 13.10 -5.47
C GLN A 224 2.53 12.61 -6.38
N THR A 225 2.78 11.31 -6.37
CA THR A 225 3.87 10.71 -7.15
C THR A 225 3.60 10.81 -8.66
N LEU A 226 2.37 10.54 -9.10
CA LEU A 226 2.04 10.52 -10.53
C LEU A 226 1.71 11.90 -11.08
N LEU A 227 1.02 12.74 -10.31
CA LEU A 227 0.55 14.05 -10.81
C LEU A 227 1.44 15.21 -10.38
N GLY A 228 2.49 14.98 -9.56
CA GLY A 228 3.41 16.01 -9.11
C GLY A 228 2.76 17.11 -8.25
N THR A 229 1.53 16.90 -7.76
CA THR A 229 0.80 17.89 -6.97
C THR A 229 1.22 17.87 -5.51
N LYS A 230 1.31 19.06 -4.91
CA LYS A 230 1.53 19.22 -3.46
C LYS A 230 0.22 19.32 -2.66
N GLU A 231 -0.92 19.42 -3.36
CA GLU A 231 -2.23 19.51 -2.70
C GLU A 231 -2.61 18.18 -2.05
N GLY A 232 -3.34 18.27 -0.93
CA GLY A 232 -3.87 17.09 -0.23
C GLY A 232 -4.99 16.41 -1.01
N ILE A 233 -5.17 15.10 -0.77
CA ILE A 233 -6.18 14.28 -1.48
C ILE A 233 -7.61 14.84 -1.32
N THR A 234 -7.93 15.47 -0.21
CA THR A 234 -9.24 16.10 0.01
C THR A 234 -9.57 17.23 -0.98
N ARG A 235 -8.55 17.88 -1.52
CA ARG A 235 -8.67 18.94 -2.51
C ARG A 235 -8.54 18.46 -3.95
N THR A 236 -7.75 17.42 -4.17
CA THR A 236 -7.45 16.87 -5.50
C THR A 236 -8.45 15.83 -5.95
N ARG A 237 -9.05 15.05 -5.03
CA ARG A 237 -10.00 14.01 -5.38
C ARG A 237 -11.17 14.52 -6.22
N GLY A 238 -11.58 13.77 -7.20
CA GLY A 238 -12.70 14.09 -8.07
C GLY A 238 -12.42 15.18 -9.11
N ARG A 239 -11.21 15.79 -9.11
CA ARG A 239 -10.76 16.72 -10.15
C ARG A 239 -10.03 15.94 -11.24
N TRP A 240 -10.28 16.28 -12.49
CA TRP A 240 -9.56 15.72 -13.62
C TRP A 240 -8.23 16.43 -13.84
N PHE A 241 -7.19 15.66 -14.04
CA PHE A 241 -5.85 16.10 -14.39
C PHE A 241 -5.48 15.53 -15.76
N LYS A 242 -4.47 16.14 -16.38
CA LYS A 242 -3.78 15.61 -17.54
C LYS A 242 -2.57 14.83 -17.07
N PHE A 243 -2.32 13.69 -17.70
CA PHE A 243 -1.17 12.84 -17.44
C PHE A 243 -0.54 12.43 -18.77
N ASP A 244 0.77 12.71 -18.91
CA ASP A 244 1.55 12.28 -20.06
C ASP A 244 2.08 10.87 -19.84
N THR A 245 1.67 9.93 -20.69
CA THR A 245 2.14 8.55 -20.64
C THR A 245 3.51 8.35 -21.28
N GLY A 246 4.05 9.37 -21.95
CA GLY A 246 5.21 9.26 -22.83
C GLY A 246 4.82 8.94 -24.27
N ARG A 247 3.58 8.54 -24.55
CA ARG A 247 3.00 8.34 -25.87
C ARG A 247 1.92 9.35 -26.21
N ARG A 248 1.08 9.66 -25.23
CA ARG A 248 -0.04 10.60 -25.39
C ARG A 248 -0.44 11.17 -24.03
N GLU A 249 -1.19 12.25 -24.06
CA GLU A 249 -1.84 12.81 -22.89
C GLU A 249 -3.17 12.09 -22.64
N ILE A 250 -3.36 11.59 -21.41
CA ILE A 250 -4.58 10.94 -20.95
C ILE A 250 -5.19 11.67 -19.77
N ARG A 251 -6.42 11.30 -19.39
CA ARG A 251 -7.07 11.85 -18.22
C ARG A 251 -6.67 11.09 -16.96
N ALA A 252 -6.41 11.79 -15.85
CA ALA A 252 -6.15 11.20 -14.55
C ALA A 252 -7.14 11.69 -13.50
N LEU A 253 -7.62 10.78 -12.65
CA LEU A 253 -8.59 11.06 -11.60
C LEU A 253 -8.08 10.57 -10.23
N PRO A 254 -7.70 11.48 -9.32
CA PRO A 254 -7.45 11.13 -7.92
C PRO A 254 -8.74 10.81 -7.19
N THR A 255 -8.69 9.78 -6.33
CA THR A 255 -9.76 9.45 -5.40
C THR A 255 -9.20 8.90 -4.08
N TYR A 256 -10.03 8.71 -3.08
CA TYR A 256 -9.60 8.12 -1.82
C TYR A 256 -9.16 6.67 -1.98
N HIS A 257 -8.10 6.30 -1.27
CA HIS A 257 -7.66 4.90 -1.21
C HIS A 257 -8.71 4.04 -0.48
N PRO A 258 -9.04 2.83 -0.98
CA PRO A 258 -10.03 1.96 -0.32
C PRO A 258 -9.72 1.67 1.14
N ALA A 259 -8.44 1.51 1.52
CA ALA A 259 -8.06 1.32 2.92
C ALA A 259 -8.41 2.53 3.81
N PHE A 260 -8.37 3.76 3.28
CA PHE A 260 -8.86 4.94 4.00
C PHE A 260 -10.37 4.90 4.16
N LEU A 261 -11.11 4.48 3.14
CA LEU A 261 -12.57 4.39 3.19
C LEU A 261 -13.08 3.31 4.16
N LEU A 262 -12.27 2.28 4.43
CA LEU A 262 -12.56 1.28 5.47
C LEU A 262 -12.44 1.88 6.88
N ARG A 263 -11.48 2.80 7.09
CA ARG A 263 -11.30 3.51 8.37
C ARG A 263 -12.23 4.70 8.54
N SER A 264 -12.71 5.27 7.44
CA SER A 264 -13.55 6.48 7.40
C SER A 264 -14.75 6.27 6.51
N PRO A 265 -15.75 5.45 6.91
CA PRO A 265 -16.87 5.03 6.05
C PRO A 265 -17.70 6.19 5.50
N LEU A 266 -17.85 7.28 6.23
CA LEU A 266 -18.58 8.47 5.79
C LEU A 266 -18.00 9.10 4.52
N GLN A 267 -16.72 8.88 4.24
CA GLN A 267 -16.07 9.39 3.04
C GLN A 267 -16.40 8.58 1.77
N LYS A 268 -17.00 7.40 1.90
CA LYS A 268 -17.46 6.57 0.76
C LYS A 268 -18.38 7.35 -0.16
N ARG A 269 -19.25 8.23 0.38
CA ARG A 269 -20.12 9.10 -0.43
C ARG A 269 -19.36 10.01 -1.39
N LEU A 270 -18.16 10.46 -1.00
CA LEU A 270 -17.33 11.31 -1.85
C LEU A 270 -16.62 10.47 -2.93
N ALA A 271 -16.05 9.32 -2.55
CA ALA A 271 -15.50 8.38 -3.52
C ALA A 271 -16.55 7.90 -4.53
N TRP A 272 -17.81 7.72 -4.09
CA TRP A 272 -18.91 7.40 -4.98
C TRP A 272 -19.12 8.45 -6.08
N ARG A 273 -19.05 9.73 -5.74
CA ARG A 273 -19.12 10.83 -6.73
C ARG A 273 -17.98 10.76 -7.74
N ASP A 274 -16.76 10.39 -7.30
CA ASP A 274 -15.61 10.22 -8.18
C ASP A 274 -15.84 9.07 -9.15
N PHE A 275 -16.35 7.93 -8.67
CA PHE A 275 -16.67 6.77 -9.49
C PHE A 275 -17.82 7.03 -10.47
N LEU A 276 -18.82 7.83 -10.11
CA LEU A 276 -19.86 8.27 -11.05
C LEU A 276 -19.27 9.15 -12.17
N ALA A 277 -18.33 10.05 -11.83
CA ALA A 277 -17.63 10.84 -12.84
C ALA A 277 -16.78 9.95 -13.77
N LEU A 278 -16.15 8.91 -13.20
CA LEU A 278 -15.41 7.89 -13.93
C LEU A 278 -16.32 7.11 -14.89
N LYS A 279 -17.48 6.61 -14.41
CA LYS A 279 -18.50 5.95 -15.23
C LYS A 279 -18.91 6.80 -16.44
N LYS A 280 -19.22 8.08 -16.18
CA LYS A 280 -19.58 9.02 -17.26
C LYS A 280 -18.46 9.20 -18.28
N ALA A 281 -17.22 9.26 -17.81
CA ALA A 281 -16.04 9.44 -18.66
C ALA A 281 -15.70 8.22 -19.53
N LEU A 282 -16.09 7.01 -19.09
CA LEU A 282 -15.92 5.76 -19.85
C LEU A 282 -17.02 5.53 -20.89
N ALA A 283 -18.19 6.13 -20.70
CA ALA A 283 -19.34 6.00 -21.60
C ALA A 283 -19.25 6.94 -22.82
N GLY A 284 -18.42 7.95 -22.78
CA GLY A 284 -18.13 8.87 -23.91
C GLY A 284 -16.75 8.66 -24.46
#